data_9c89fb9ee0ea436183b062f7ebeac5f8
#
_entry.id   9c89fb9ee0ea436183b062f7ebeac5f8
#
_cell.length_a   1.000
_cell.length_b   1.000
_cell.length_c   1.000
_cell.angle_alpha   90.00
_cell.angle_beta   90.00
_cell.angle_gamma   90.00
#
_symmetry.space_group_name_H-M   'P 1'
#
loop_
_entity.id
_entity.type
_entity.pdbx_description
1 polymer ?
#
loop_
_entity_poly.entity_id
_entity_poly.type
_entity_poly.pdbx_seq_one_letter_code
_entity_poly.pdbx_strand_id
1 'polypeptide(L)'
;NHIEQTATTIFLLQLMGLSAAGEPIEALENPETGDVPQSLMHPDNYVLQVKGDSMIEEQIRDGDFIVAKKSSTARSGQIVVALINGEATLKCYVPKPNGIELHPRNPNYPIIKIDPLDDFRINGVLLYSFRNYLN
;
A
#
# COMPACT_ATOMS: atom_id res chain seq x y z
N ASN A 1 -9.69 16.93 3.72
CA ASN A 1 -9.83 15.59 4.26
C ASN A 1 -8.94 14.62 3.49
N HIS A 2 -8.05 13.94 4.20
CA HIS A 2 -7.09 13.03 3.58
C HIS A 2 -7.78 11.87 2.86
N ILE A 3 -8.93 11.41 3.36
CA ILE A 3 -9.65 10.30 2.74
C ILE A 3 -10.03 10.61 1.29
N GLU A 4 -10.47 11.81 1.03
CA GLU A 4 -10.84 12.23 -0.31
C GLU A 4 -9.62 12.43 -1.22
N GLN A 5 -8.46 12.75 -0.62
CA GLN A 5 -7.25 13.04 -1.37
C GLN A 5 -6.41 11.81 -1.64
N THR A 6 -6.64 10.73 -0.92
CA THR A 6 -5.81 9.54 -1.03
C THR A 6 -6.25 8.57 -2.12
N ALA A 7 -7.11 8.94 -3.00
CA ALA A 7 -7.70 8.15 -4.07
C ALA A 7 -7.13 6.74 -4.36
N THR A 8 -5.90 6.43 -3.93
CA THR A 8 -5.39 5.06 -3.94
C THR A 8 -5.65 4.44 -2.58
N THR A 9 -6.67 3.62 -2.54
CA THR A 9 -6.99 2.79 -1.38
C THR A 9 -6.51 1.38 -1.68
N ILE A 10 -6.02 0.70 -0.66
CA ILE A 10 -5.57 -0.67 -0.82
C ILE A 10 -6.33 -1.55 0.14
N PHE A 11 -6.68 -2.74 -0.35
CA PHE A 11 -7.39 -3.74 0.44
C PHE A 11 -6.45 -4.90 0.71
N LEU A 12 -6.39 -5.33 1.96
CA LEU A 12 -5.64 -6.52 2.31
C LEU A 12 -6.31 -7.72 1.66
N LEU A 13 -5.51 -8.45 0.92
CA LEU A 13 -5.91 -9.76 0.42
C LEU A 13 -5.46 -10.81 1.41
N GLN A 14 -6.25 -11.82 1.55
CA GLN A 14 -6.07 -12.81 2.62
C GLN A 14 -5.13 -13.94 2.21
N LEU A 15 -4.29 -13.68 1.23
CA LEU A 15 -3.36 -14.68 0.73
C LEU A 15 -2.39 -15.17 1.79
N MET A 16 -1.94 -14.26 2.63
CA MET A 16 -0.97 -14.59 3.68
C MET A 16 -1.63 -15.01 4.99
N GLY A 17 -2.95 -15.12 5.02
CA GLY A 17 -3.67 -15.52 6.20
C GLY A 17 -3.73 -14.44 7.29
N LEU A 18 -3.52 -13.19 6.92
CA LEU A 18 -3.52 -12.08 7.87
C LEU A 18 -4.52 -11.01 7.47
N SER A 19 -5.17 -10.43 8.46
CA SER A 19 -6.02 -9.26 8.25
C SER A 19 -5.18 -7.98 8.13
N ALA A 20 -5.83 -6.88 7.79
CA ALA A 20 -5.16 -5.58 7.74
C ALA A 20 -4.52 -5.20 9.08
N ALA A 21 -5.02 -5.70 10.19
CA ALA A 21 -4.44 -5.49 11.50
C ALA A 21 -3.33 -6.48 11.84
N GLY A 22 -3.01 -7.40 10.95
CA GLY A 22 -2.00 -8.43 11.19
C GLY A 22 -2.52 -9.64 11.94
N GLU A 23 -3.83 -9.73 12.19
CA GLU A 23 -4.43 -10.87 12.85
C GLU A 23 -4.64 -12.05 11.90
N PRO A 24 -4.51 -13.28 12.35
CA PRO A 24 -4.80 -14.44 11.51
C PRO A 24 -6.23 -14.41 11.00
N ILE A 25 -6.41 -14.72 9.73
CA ILE A 25 -7.71 -14.86 9.11
C ILE A 25 -7.87 -16.33 8.79
N GLU A 26 -9.04 -16.89 9.12
CA GLU A 26 -9.35 -18.25 8.73
C GLU A 26 -9.30 -18.38 7.21
N ALA A 27 -8.97 -19.58 6.78
CA ALA A 27 -8.73 -19.89 5.39
C ALA A 27 -9.70 -19.19 4.46
N LEU A 28 -9.17 -18.28 3.69
CA LEU A 28 -9.97 -17.52 2.77
C LEU A 28 -9.61 -17.93 1.38
N GLU A 29 -10.60 -18.38 0.70
CA GLU A 29 -10.46 -18.64 -0.68
C GLU A 29 -10.45 -17.32 -1.41
N ASN A 30 -9.28 -16.91 -1.84
CA ASN A 30 -9.17 -15.77 -2.73
C ASN A 30 -8.46 -16.22 -4.00
N PRO A 31 -9.22 -16.71 -4.98
CA PRO A 31 -8.61 -17.20 -6.20
C PRO A 31 -7.82 -16.14 -6.97
N GLU A 32 -8.08 -14.88 -6.73
CA GLU A 32 -7.38 -13.81 -7.43
C GLU A 32 -5.91 -13.73 -7.02
N THR A 33 -5.55 -14.26 -5.86
CA THR A 33 -4.19 -14.18 -5.36
C THR A 33 -3.44 -15.50 -5.49
N GLY A 34 -4.06 -16.52 -6.08
CA GLY A 34 -3.45 -17.83 -6.21
C GLY A 34 -2.19 -17.87 -7.07
N ASP A 35 -1.98 -16.83 -7.85
CA ASP A 35 -0.87 -16.77 -8.80
C ASP A 35 0.34 -16.00 -8.28
N VAL A 36 0.38 -15.69 -7.00
CA VAL A 36 1.54 -15.00 -6.43
C VAL A 36 2.74 -15.94 -6.42
N PRO A 37 3.87 -15.54 -7.00
CA PRO A 37 5.06 -16.39 -6.99
C PRO A 37 5.45 -16.78 -5.57
N GLN A 38 5.78 -18.05 -5.40
CA GLN A 38 6.14 -18.58 -4.09
C GLN A 38 7.33 -17.86 -3.48
N SER A 39 8.23 -17.36 -4.30
CA SER A 39 9.40 -16.60 -3.84
C SER A 39 9.02 -15.31 -3.12
N LEU A 40 7.80 -14.81 -3.31
CA LEU A 40 7.31 -13.61 -2.64
C LEU A 40 6.52 -13.93 -1.38
N MET A 41 6.28 -15.20 -1.11
CA MET A 41 5.50 -15.66 0.04
C MET A 41 6.40 -15.82 1.26
N HIS A 42 6.71 -14.70 1.89
CA HIS A 42 7.50 -14.64 3.10
C HIS A 42 6.59 -14.24 4.26
N PRO A 43 6.83 -14.72 5.51
CA PRO A 43 5.96 -14.36 6.64
C PRO A 43 5.79 -12.86 6.87
N ASP A 44 6.79 -12.06 6.50
CA ASP A 44 6.73 -10.60 6.65
C ASP A 44 6.09 -9.89 5.46
N ASN A 45 5.76 -10.62 4.41
CA ASN A 45 5.16 -10.07 3.22
C ASN A 45 3.64 -10.22 3.25
N TYR A 46 2.97 -9.26 2.65
CA TYR A 46 1.53 -9.34 2.49
C TYR A 46 1.14 -8.75 1.15
N VAL A 47 -0.05 -9.11 0.69
CA VAL A 47 -0.55 -8.72 -0.63
C VAL A 47 -1.75 -7.80 -0.45
N LEU A 48 -1.75 -6.71 -1.19
CA LEU A 48 -2.84 -5.76 -1.20
C LEU A 48 -3.30 -5.53 -2.63
N GLN A 49 -4.57 -5.21 -2.79
CA GLN A 49 -5.10 -4.78 -4.08
C GLN A 49 -5.22 -3.26 -4.08
N VAL A 50 -4.71 -2.65 -5.13
CA VAL A 50 -4.71 -1.19 -5.29
C VAL A 50 -6.05 -0.75 -5.84
N LYS A 51 -6.59 0.33 -5.28
CA LYS A 51 -7.77 0.98 -5.79
C LYS A 51 -7.43 2.44 -6.09
N GLY A 52 -7.75 2.88 -7.30
CA GLY A 52 -7.42 4.22 -7.76
C GLY A 52 -6.10 4.24 -8.52
N ASP A 53 -5.75 5.40 -9.04
CA ASP A 53 -4.62 5.54 -9.96
C ASP A 53 -3.61 6.60 -9.53
N SER A 54 -3.51 6.88 -8.23
CA SER A 54 -2.57 7.90 -7.75
C SER A 54 -1.11 7.54 -7.94
N MET A 55 -0.81 6.28 -8.32
CA MET A 55 0.56 5.81 -8.54
C MET A 55 0.79 5.35 -9.99
N ILE A 56 0.05 5.91 -10.91
CA ILE A 56 0.07 5.48 -12.31
C ILE A 56 1.45 5.67 -12.99
N GLU A 57 2.21 6.66 -12.57
CA GLU A 57 3.54 6.88 -13.15
C GLU A 57 4.57 5.84 -12.69
N GLU A 58 4.23 5.05 -11.67
CA GLU A 58 5.03 3.89 -11.27
C GLU A 58 4.50 2.60 -11.90
N GLN A 59 3.64 2.71 -12.92
CA GLN A 59 3.02 1.59 -13.62
C GLN A 59 2.09 0.76 -12.70
N ILE A 60 1.59 1.38 -11.65
CA ILE A 60 0.64 0.74 -10.73
C ILE A 60 -0.73 1.31 -11.03
N ARG A 61 -1.65 0.44 -11.46
CA ARG A 61 -3.00 0.80 -11.89
C ARG A 61 -4.04 0.31 -10.92
N ASP A 62 -5.22 0.90 -11.03
CA ASP A 62 -6.39 0.40 -10.32
C ASP A 62 -6.58 -1.09 -10.58
N GLY A 63 -6.79 -1.85 -9.52
CA GLY A 63 -6.96 -3.30 -9.61
C GLY A 63 -5.67 -4.11 -9.55
N ASP A 64 -4.52 -3.47 -9.65
CA ASP A 64 -3.24 -4.16 -9.53
C ASP A 64 -3.05 -4.69 -8.11
N PHE A 65 -2.22 -5.73 -8.01
CA PHE A 65 -1.82 -6.27 -6.73
C PHE A 65 -0.40 -5.81 -6.41
N ILE A 66 -0.15 -5.61 -5.14
CA ILE A 66 1.20 -5.30 -4.66
C ILE A 66 1.58 -6.26 -3.56
N VAL A 67 2.87 -6.53 -3.47
CA VAL A 67 3.46 -7.25 -2.34
C VAL A 67 4.28 -6.24 -1.55
N ALA A 68 3.97 -6.12 -0.28
CA ALA A 68 4.69 -5.22 0.62
C ALA A 68 5.37 -6.05 1.72
N LYS A 69 6.53 -5.58 2.13
CA LYS A 69 7.22 -6.13 3.29
C LYS A 69 6.80 -5.32 4.51
N LYS A 70 6.35 -6.01 5.55
CA LYS A 70 5.99 -5.34 6.80
C LYS A 70 7.18 -4.58 7.36
N SER A 71 6.98 -3.31 7.63
CA SER A 71 8.01 -2.44 8.21
C SER A 71 7.35 -1.23 8.82
N SER A 72 7.86 -0.77 9.95
CA SER A 72 7.41 0.46 10.59
C SER A 72 8.28 1.66 10.20
N THR A 73 9.32 1.43 9.41
CA THR A 73 10.24 2.48 8.95
C THR A 73 10.45 2.38 7.46
N ALA A 74 10.89 3.49 6.87
CA ALA A 74 11.22 3.55 5.45
C ALA A 74 12.29 4.61 5.20
N ARG A 75 12.89 4.53 4.02
CA ARG A 75 13.86 5.53 3.57
C ARG A 75 13.20 6.49 2.61
N SER A 76 13.75 7.70 2.53
CA SER A 76 13.29 8.70 1.58
C SER A 76 13.23 8.13 0.17
N GLY A 77 12.12 8.34 -0.51
CA GLY A 77 11.92 7.90 -1.89
C GLY A 77 11.33 6.51 -2.04
N GLN A 78 11.23 5.72 -0.97
CA GLN A 78 10.58 4.42 -1.06
C GLN A 78 9.07 4.58 -1.17
N ILE A 79 8.45 3.66 -1.90
CA ILE A 79 6.99 3.59 -1.95
C ILE A 79 6.54 2.75 -0.77
N VAL A 80 5.64 3.32 0.02
CA VAL A 80 5.21 2.72 1.28
C VAL A 80 3.71 2.50 1.30
N VAL A 81 3.31 1.51 2.09
CA VAL A 81 1.94 1.39 2.56
C VAL A 81 1.86 2.19 3.85
N ALA A 82 1.07 3.24 3.84
CA ALA A 82 0.92 4.13 4.97
C ALA A 82 -0.50 4.05 5.52
N LEU A 83 -0.62 4.17 6.82
CA LEU A 83 -1.91 4.31 7.50
C LEU A 83 -2.01 5.75 7.99
N ILE A 84 -3.03 6.45 7.53
CA ILE A 84 -3.33 7.81 7.94
C ILE A 84 -4.74 7.81 8.52
N ASN A 85 -4.85 8.03 9.80
CA ASN A 85 -6.15 8.06 10.49
C ASN A 85 -7.00 6.82 10.17
N GLY A 86 -6.35 5.66 10.11
CA GLY A 86 -7.00 4.38 9.85
C GLY A 86 -7.17 4.02 8.38
N GLU A 87 -6.82 4.90 7.47
CA GLU A 87 -6.93 4.64 6.04
C GLU A 87 -5.58 4.22 5.47
N ALA A 88 -5.59 3.15 4.68
CA ALA A 88 -4.37 2.66 4.03
C ALA A 88 -4.22 3.28 2.65
N THR A 89 -3.03 3.74 2.34
CA THR A 89 -2.71 4.30 1.03
C THR A 89 -1.30 3.89 0.61
N LEU A 90 -1.06 3.92 -0.70
CA LEU A 90 0.24 3.63 -1.28
C LEU A 90 0.79 4.93 -1.86
N LYS A 91 1.92 5.39 -1.38
CA LYS A 91 2.51 6.66 -1.78
C LYS A 91 4.03 6.62 -1.62
N CYS A 92 4.70 7.56 -2.24
CA CYS A 92 6.14 7.74 -2.06
C CYS A 92 6.40 8.48 -0.75
N TYR A 93 7.28 7.94 0.07
CA TYR A 93 7.63 8.49 1.36
C TYR A 93 8.69 9.58 1.19
N VAL A 94 8.37 10.80 1.62
CA VAL A 94 9.27 11.95 1.50
C VAL A 94 9.35 12.67 2.85
N PRO A 95 10.31 12.28 3.69
CA PRO A 95 10.53 13.00 4.94
C PRO A 95 11.17 14.36 4.67
N LYS A 96 10.73 15.36 5.40
CA LYS A 96 11.22 16.73 5.33
C LYS A 96 11.71 17.17 6.71
N PRO A 97 12.56 18.22 6.78
CA PRO A 97 13.01 18.70 8.09
C PRO A 97 11.88 19.09 9.05
N ASN A 98 10.74 19.53 8.51
CA ASN A 98 9.62 20.00 9.31
C ASN A 98 8.41 19.07 9.25
N GLY A 99 8.57 17.83 8.79
CA GLY A 99 7.46 16.90 8.74
C GLY A 99 7.61 15.87 7.64
N ILE A 100 6.53 15.16 7.39
CA ILE A 100 6.49 14.07 6.41
C ILE A 100 5.52 14.44 5.32
N GLU A 101 5.91 14.14 4.08
CA GLU A 101 5.03 14.24 2.92
C GLU A 101 4.89 12.89 2.28
N LEU A 102 3.72 12.62 1.74
CA LEU A 102 3.44 11.44 0.94
C LEU A 102 3.11 11.91 -0.47
N HIS A 103 3.91 11.48 -1.41
CA HIS A 103 3.82 11.95 -2.79
C HIS A 103 3.14 10.91 -3.66
N PRO A 104 2.06 11.29 -4.37
CA PRO A 104 1.53 10.45 -5.43
C PRO A 104 2.48 10.42 -6.60
N ARG A 105 2.25 9.47 -7.51
CA ARG A 105 2.92 9.42 -8.82
C ARG A 105 1.87 9.64 -9.91
N ASN A 106 1.17 10.74 -9.79
CA ASN A 106 0.14 11.16 -10.72
C ASN A 106 -0.08 12.65 -10.50
N PRO A 107 0.16 13.52 -11.50
CA PRO A 107 0.05 14.97 -11.32
C PRO A 107 -1.38 15.44 -11.02
N ASN A 108 -2.39 14.58 -11.22
CA ASN A 108 -3.77 14.91 -10.90
C ASN A 108 -4.10 14.77 -9.42
N TYR A 109 -3.15 14.29 -8.61
CA TYR A 109 -3.36 14.09 -7.18
C TYR A 109 -2.43 14.98 -6.37
N PRO A 110 -2.91 15.56 -5.26
CA PRO A 110 -2.07 16.43 -4.45
C PRO A 110 -1.09 15.66 -3.60
N ILE A 111 0.00 16.34 -3.24
CA ILE A 111 0.90 15.87 -2.20
C ILE A 111 0.17 15.92 -0.86
N ILE A 112 0.28 14.86 -0.08
CA ILE A 112 -0.30 14.81 1.25
C ILE A 112 0.76 15.23 2.25
N LYS A 113 0.49 16.30 2.97
CA LYS A 113 1.36 16.74 4.07
C LYS A 113 0.76 16.20 5.36
N ILE A 114 1.55 15.42 6.10
CA ILE A 114 1.09 14.83 7.34
C ILE A 114 1.04 15.92 8.41
N ASP A 115 -0.14 16.09 8.98
CA ASP A 115 -0.36 17.04 10.05
C ASP A 115 0.10 16.43 11.39
N PRO A 116 0.65 17.23 12.32
CA PRO A 116 1.02 16.68 13.63
C PRO A 116 -0.10 15.99 14.39
N LEU A 117 -1.35 16.32 14.08
CA LEU A 117 -2.51 15.70 14.72
C LEU A 117 -2.96 14.42 14.02
N ASP A 118 -2.39 14.10 12.85
CA ASP A 118 -2.74 12.87 12.15
C ASP A 118 -2.14 11.66 12.87
N ASP A 119 -2.93 10.58 12.91
CA ASP A 119 -2.41 9.28 13.30
C ASP A 119 -1.77 8.67 12.05
N PHE A 120 -0.45 8.78 11.97
CA PHE A 120 0.30 8.33 10.81
C PHE A 120 1.25 7.19 11.19
N ARG A 121 1.24 6.14 10.38
CA ARG A 121 2.18 5.02 10.53
C ARG A 121 2.58 4.48 9.17
N ILE A 122 3.83 4.08 9.07
CA ILE A 122 4.27 3.24 7.96
C ILE A 122 3.94 1.81 8.32
N ASN A 123 3.29 1.09 7.41
CA ASN A 123 2.91 -0.30 7.63
C ASN A 123 3.75 -1.27 6.81
N GLY A 124 4.30 -0.83 5.71
CA GLY A 124 5.12 -1.67 4.87
C GLY A 124 5.79 -0.90 3.76
N VAL A 125 6.72 -1.57 3.08
CA VAL A 125 7.45 -1.02 1.94
C VAL A 125 7.14 -1.88 0.73
N LEU A 126 6.88 -1.22 -0.39
CA LEU A 126 6.56 -1.90 -1.64
C LEU A 126 7.75 -2.74 -2.10
N LEU A 127 7.51 -4.01 -2.42
CA LEU A 127 8.50 -4.90 -3.02
C LEU A 127 8.20 -5.15 -4.49
N TYR A 128 6.96 -5.50 -4.81
CA TYR A 128 6.57 -5.89 -6.16
C TYR A 128 5.15 -5.46 -6.45
N SER A 129 4.86 -5.29 -7.73
CA SER A 129 3.48 -5.17 -8.21
C SER A 129 3.25 -6.21 -9.30
N PHE A 130 2.03 -6.66 -9.44
CA PHE A 130 1.67 -7.58 -10.49
C PHE A 130 0.22 -7.41 -10.90
N ARG A 131 -0.09 -7.91 -12.07
CA ARG A 131 -1.43 -7.75 -12.66
C ARG A 131 -1.84 -9.06 -13.30
N ASN A 132 -3.10 -9.44 -13.06
CA ASN A 132 -3.68 -10.62 -13.68
C ASN A 132 -4.57 -10.18 -14.84
N TYR A 133 -4.21 -10.57 -16.04
CA TYR A 133 -4.95 -10.23 -17.25
C TYR A 133 -6.03 -11.24 -17.62
N LEU A 134 -6.12 -12.34 -16.88
CA LEU A 134 -7.07 -13.40 -17.19
C LEU A 134 -8.44 -13.24 -16.54
N ASN A 135 -8.56 -12.29 -15.66
CA ASN A 135 -9.85 -12.03 -14.97
C ASN A 135 -10.72 -11.07 -15.77
#